data_922dfc5e58811f6b59ca87274d3da38e
#
_entry.id   922dfc5e58811f6b59ca87274d3da38e
#
_cell.length_a   1.000
_cell.length_b   1.000
_cell.length_c   1.000
_cell.angle_alpha   90.00
_cell.angle_beta   90.00
_cell.angle_gamma   90.00
#
_symmetry.space_group_name_H-M   'P 1'
#
loop_
_entity.id
_entity.type
_entity.pdbx_description
1 polymer ?
#
loop_
_entity_poly.entity_id
_entity_poly.type
_entity_poly.pdbx_seq_one_letter_code
_entity_poly.pdbx_strand_id
1 'polypeptide(L)'
;MFKRFEGFTEPFPKSTPDQPPSGIFAFLRHYTRGYEKPLIIMSLMSTIVAIVEVMLFGAMGQLVDWLSTSNPETFLQDNRADLIFYGVLLLVVMPLLVVIYSLLVHQTLLGNYPMSIRWLAHRYLLNQSLNFYQDDFAGRVATKVMQTSLAVRETVMKSMDVFVYVTVYFTSMVVMLAAADWRLMIPMIVWLLVYIAIQIYFVPKLKDVASEQADARSTMTGRIVDSYTNIQTVKLFSHSQRETQYAEQGMKGFLNTVYRQMRLVTGFDVAVEISNYILVFSVAALPIYLWLDSAISVGAIAIAVSLALRVNGMSMWIMWEVGALFENMGTVVDGMKTLSKPIDIQDKPNAKDLVVSQGGIQFDNVSFHYGENKGVINHLNLDIKPGEKVGLVGRSGAGKSTLVNLLLRFHDVEEGSIKIDGQNIADVTQDSLRSKIGMVTQDTSLLHRSIRDNILYGNPTASEEELLKATKQAHAHEFIETLTDPFGNVGYDAQVGERGVKLSGGQRQRIAISRVLLKDAPLLVLDEATSALDSEVEAAIQESLNELMQGKTVIAIAHRLSTIAQMDRLIVLDKGNVVEQGSHQELIAHNGIYAQLWAHQTGGFLGEELDNQQAS
;
A
#
# COMPACT_ATOMS: atom_id res chain seq x y z
N MET A 1 -25.39 -21.82 -5.15
CA MET A 1 -24.56 -21.68 -6.36
C MET A 1 -23.44 -20.65 -6.14
N PHE A 2 -23.72 -19.41 -5.76
CA PHE A 2 -22.74 -18.35 -5.55
C PHE A 2 -21.61 -18.74 -4.57
N LYS A 3 -21.92 -19.18 -3.36
CA LYS A 3 -20.92 -19.60 -2.37
C LYS A 3 -19.91 -20.64 -2.87
N ARG A 4 -20.29 -21.49 -3.85
CA ARG A 4 -19.39 -22.46 -4.45
C ARG A 4 -18.33 -21.80 -5.33
N PHE A 5 -18.71 -20.74 -6.06
CA PHE A 5 -17.79 -19.97 -6.88
C PHE A 5 -16.94 -19.02 -6.03
N GLU A 6 -17.51 -18.42 -4.98
CA GLU A 6 -16.78 -17.61 -3.98
C GLU A 6 -15.67 -18.43 -3.31
N GLY A 7 -15.93 -19.70 -2.99
CA GLY A 7 -14.97 -20.62 -2.39
C GLY A 7 -14.02 -21.33 -3.38
N PHE A 8 -14.02 -20.96 -4.66
CA PHE A 8 -13.17 -21.61 -5.66
C PHE A 8 -11.69 -21.21 -5.54
N THR A 9 -11.40 -20.06 -4.92
CA THR A 9 -10.06 -19.55 -4.64
C THR A 9 -9.96 -19.09 -3.18
N GLU A 10 -8.74 -19.16 -2.60
CA GLU A 10 -8.46 -18.70 -1.23
C GLU A 10 -8.00 -17.23 -1.27
N PRO A 11 -8.78 -16.25 -0.78
CA PRO A 11 -8.40 -14.85 -0.78
C PRO A 11 -7.37 -14.49 0.30
N PHE A 12 -7.19 -15.33 1.34
CA PHE A 12 -6.28 -15.11 2.46
C PHE A 12 -5.27 -16.26 2.64
N PRO A 13 -4.35 -16.47 1.67
CA PRO A 13 -3.40 -17.57 1.73
C PRO A 13 -2.52 -17.48 2.99
N LYS A 14 -2.28 -18.65 3.63
CA LYS A 14 -1.49 -18.76 4.87
C LYS A 14 0.02 -18.78 4.64
N SER A 15 0.47 -18.98 3.39
CA SER A 15 1.90 -19.00 3.03
C SER A 15 2.60 -17.71 3.46
N THR A 16 3.84 -17.81 3.90
CA THR A 16 4.70 -16.63 4.13
C THR A 16 4.86 -15.87 2.82
N PRO A 17 4.70 -14.54 2.81
CA PRO A 17 4.88 -13.76 1.60
C PRO A 17 6.38 -13.69 1.25
N ASP A 18 6.71 -14.12 0.03
CA ASP A 18 8.04 -13.93 -0.56
C ASP A 18 8.18 -12.48 -1.05
N GLN A 19 9.43 -12.02 -1.21
CA GLN A 19 9.70 -10.73 -1.84
C GLN A 19 9.13 -10.68 -3.26
N PRO A 20 8.26 -9.71 -3.58
CA PRO A 20 7.78 -9.54 -4.95
C PRO A 20 8.92 -9.15 -5.89
N PRO A 21 9.02 -9.77 -7.08
CA PRO A 21 10.09 -9.49 -8.04
C PRO A 21 9.96 -8.09 -8.66
N SER A 22 11.08 -7.50 -9.09
CA SER A 22 11.15 -6.16 -9.69
C SER A 22 10.85 -6.12 -11.20
N GLY A 23 10.63 -7.27 -11.86
CA GLY A 23 10.26 -7.34 -13.27
C GLY A 23 8.75 -7.41 -13.45
N ILE A 24 8.17 -6.65 -14.38
CA ILE A 24 6.71 -6.51 -14.53
C ILE A 24 6.00 -7.86 -14.76
N PHE A 25 6.48 -8.71 -15.65
CA PHE A 25 5.88 -10.03 -15.91
C PHE A 25 6.04 -10.97 -14.71
N ALA A 26 7.20 -10.95 -14.07
CA ALA A 26 7.45 -11.74 -12.88
C ALA A 26 6.59 -11.28 -11.70
N PHE A 27 6.37 -9.97 -11.56
CA PHE A 27 5.51 -9.35 -10.56
C PHE A 27 4.03 -9.75 -10.76
N LEU A 28 3.52 -9.62 -12.00
CA LEU A 28 2.17 -10.06 -12.34
C LEU A 28 1.99 -11.55 -12.06
N ARG A 29 2.93 -12.40 -12.49
CA ARG A 29 2.89 -13.84 -12.24
C ARG A 29 2.98 -14.18 -10.74
N HIS A 30 3.79 -13.46 -9.97
CA HIS A 30 3.90 -13.66 -8.53
C HIS A 30 2.54 -13.53 -7.83
N TYR A 31 1.80 -12.48 -8.14
CA TYR A 31 0.48 -12.24 -7.55
C TYR A 31 -0.67 -13.02 -8.21
N THR A 32 -0.43 -13.67 -9.35
CA THR A 32 -1.41 -14.54 -10.02
C THR A 32 -1.40 -15.97 -9.49
N ARG A 33 -0.40 -16.34 -8.68
CA ARG A 33 -0.31 -17.69 -8.11
C ARG A 33 -1.59 -18.05 -7.35
N GLY A 34 -2.14 -19.23 -7.68
CA GLY A 34 -3.41 -19.73 -7.14
C GLY A 34 -4.67 -19.30 -7.90
N TYR A 35 -4.54 -18.38 -8.88
CA TYR A 35 -5.62 -17.91 -9.73
C TYR A 35 -5.50 -18.37 -11.20
N GLU A 36 -4.47 -19.17 -11.53
CA GLU A 36 -4.22 -19.62 -12.91
C GLU A 36 -5.40 -20.42 -13.48
N LYS A 37 -5.95 -21.36 -12.69
CA LYS A 37 -7.07 -22.20 -13.15
C LYS A 37 -8.31 -21.38 -13.52
N PRO A 38 -8.86 -20.53 -12.63
CA PRO A 38 -10.02 -19.72 -13.00
C PRO A 38 -9.75 -18.75 -14.15
N LEU A 39 -8.52 -18.19 -14.27
CA LEU A 39 -8.15 -17.33 -15.39
C LEU A 39 -8.09 -18.09 -16.72
N ILE A 40 -7.54 -19.30 -16.74
CA ILE A 40 -7.52 -20.16 -17.94
C ILE A 40 -8.93 -20.57 -18.34
N ILE A 41 -9.79 -20.94 -17.38
CA ILE A 41 -11.18 -21.27 -17.64
C ILE A 41 -11.92 -20.05 -18.22
N MET A 42 -11.72 -18.86 -17.68
CA MET A 42 -12.27 -17.61 -18.18
C MET A 42 -11.86 -17.39 -19.64
N SER A 43 -10.56 -17.48 -19.94
CA SER A 43 -10.01 -17.31 -21.30
C SER A 43 -10.55 -18.34 -22.30
N LEU A 44 -10.70 -19.59 -21.87
CA LEU A 44 -11.30 -20.65 -22.69
C LEU A 44 -12.78 -20.37 -22.98
N MET A 45 -13.53 -19.91 -21.97
CA MET A 45 -14.94 -19.55 -22.17
C MET A 45 -15.10 -18.36 -23.11
N SER A 46 -14.25 -17.32 -22.98
CA SER A 46 -14.21 -16.19 -23.91
C SER A 46 -13.91 -16.64 -25.34
N THR A 47 -12.99 -17.61 -25.50
CA THR A 47 -12.70 -18.24 -26.79
C THR A 47 -13.94 -18.92 -27.38
N ILE A 48 -14.65 -19.72 -26.59
CA ILE A 48 -15.86 -20.42 -27.03
C ILE A 48 -16.95 -19.41 -27.41
N VAL A 49 -17.17 -18.40 -26.58
CA VAL A 49 -18.18 -17.36 -26.86
C VAL A 49 -17.84 -16.63 -28.15
N ALA A 50 -16.58 -16.25 -28.38
CA ALA A 50 -16.14 -15.58 -29.61
C ALA A 50 -16.42 -16.42 -30.86
N ILE A 51 -16.12 -17.71 -30.84
CA ILE A 51 -16.36 -18.63 -31.95
C ILE A 51 -17.87 -18.77 -32.22
N VAL A 52 -18.65 -19.01 -31.16
CA VAL A 52 -20.11 -19.21 -31.30
C VAL A 52 -20.78 -17.93 -31.80
N GLU A 53 -20.39 -16.75 -31.33
CA GLU A 53 -20.93 -15.50 -31.86
C GLU A 53 -20.68 -15.35 -33.37
N VAL A 54 -19.48 -15.67 -33.85
CA VAL A 54 -19.19 -15.63 -35.30
C VAL A 54 -19.99 -16.67 -36.05
N MET A 55 -20.17 -17.88 -35.52
CA MET A 55 -21.03 -18.90 -36.11
C MET A 55 -22.49 -18.43 -36.25
N LEU A 56 -23.02 -17.64 -35.32
CA LEU A 56 -24.36 -17.07 -35.40
C LEU A 56 -24.51 -16.09 -36.58
N PHE A 57 -23.46 -15.32 -36.93
CA PHE A 57 -23.47 -14.51 -38.16
C PHE A 57 -23.48 -15.38 -39.41
N GLY A 58 -22.76 -16.50 -39.39
CA GLY A 58 -22.84 -17.51 -40.46
C GLY A 58 -24.25 -18.08 -40.64
N ALA A 59 -24.91 -18.43 -39.52
CA ALA A 59 -26.29 -18.89 -39.50
C ALA A 59 -27.27 -17.87 -40.11
N MET A 60 -27.05 -16.57 -39.78
CA MET A 60 -27.87 -15.50 -40.38
C MET A 60 -27.72 -15.42 -41.91
N GLY A 61 -26.50 -15.57 -42.43
CA GLY A 61 -26.26 -15.62 -43.86
C GLY A 61 -26.90 -16.84 -44.53
N GLN A 62 -26.76 -18.02 -43.91
CA GLN A 62 -27.44 -19.23 -44.41
C GLN A 62 -28.96 -19.06 -44.43
N LEU A 63 -29.54 -18.44 -43.40
CA LEU A 63 -30.97 -18.15 -43.37
C LEU A 63 -31.40 -17.26 -44.55
N VAL A 64 -30.61 -16.24 -44.89
CA VAL A 64 -30.86 -15.37 -46.06
C VAL A 64 -30.80 -16.17 -47.35
N ASP A 65 -29.83 -17.06 -47.51
CA ASP A 65 -29.72 -17.93 -48.70
C ASP A 65 -30.91 -18.90 -48.78
N TRP A 66 -31.31 -19.54 -47.69
CA TRP A 66 -32.49 -20.42 -47.67
C TRP A 66 -33.77 -19.67 -48.04
N LEU A 67 -34.02 -18.48 -47.49
CA LEU A 67 -35.18 -17.67 -47.79
C LEU A 67 -35.23 -17.20 -49.25
N SER A 68 -34.05 -17.04 -49.89
CA SER A 68 -33.96 -16.62 -51.28
C SER A 68 -34.15 -17.77 -52.30
N THR A 69 -33.96 -19.03 -51.88
CA THR A 69 -33.94 -20.19 -52.74
C THR A 69 -35.04 -21.21 -52.45
N SER A 70 -35.58 -21.28 -51.24
CA SER A 70 -36.54 -22.30 -50.81
C SER A 70 -37.98 -21.92 -51.08
N ASN A 71 -38.83 -22.95 -51.28
CA ASN A 71 -40.30 -22.77 -51.35
C ASN A 71 -40.85 -22.54 -49.91
N PRO A 72 -41.63 -21.49 -49.65
CA PRO A 72 -42.22 -21.20 -48.35
C PRO A 72 -42.99 -22.37 -47.70
N GLU A 73 -43.65 -23.22 -48.54
CA GLU A 73 -44.45 -24.34 -48.03
C GLU A 73 -43.61 -25.47 -47.42
N THR A 74 -42.43 -25.74 -47.97
CA THR A 74 -41.53 -26.82 -47.49
C THR A 74 -40.41 -26.32 -46.60
N PHE A 75 -40.19 -25.01 -46.50
CA PHE A 75 -39.06 -24.38 -45.82
C PHE A 75 -38.76 -24.95 -44.42
N LEU A 76 -39.80 -25.10 -43.56
CA LEU A 76 -39.65 -25.61 -42.21
C LEU A 76 -39.29 -27.09 -42.14
N GLN A 77 -39.69 -27.88 -43.16
CA GLN A 77 -39.36 -29.30 -43.24
C GLN A 77 -37.92 -29.51 -43.72
N ASP A 78 -37.53 -28.78 -44.76
CA ASP A 78 -36.21 -28.91 -45.37
C ASP A 78 -35.07 -28.45 -44.45
N ASN A 79 -35.29 -27.39 -43.67
CA ASN A 79 -34.25 -26.81 -42.78
C ASN A 79 -34.48 -27.08 -41.29
N ARG A 80 -35.35 -28.03 -40.93
CA ARG A 80 -35.75 -28.29 -39.56
C ARG A 80 -34.56 -28.59 -38.59
N ALA A 81 -33.60 -29.40 -39.02
CA ALA A 81 -32.47 -29.81 -38.19
C ALA A 81 -31.58 -28.62 -37.87
N ASP A 82 -31.26 -27.79 -38.86
CA ASP A 82 -30.40 -26.63 -38.69
C ASP A 82 -31.07 -25.53 -37.86
N LEU A 83 -32.36 -25.29 -38.08
CA LEU A 83 -33.15 -24.35 -37.27
C LEU A 83 -33.23 -24.78 -35.82
N ILE A 84 -33.39 -26.08 -35.52
CA ILE A 84 -33.34 -26.60 -34.14
C ILE A 84 -31.95 -26.44 -33.57
N PHE A 85 -30.90 -26.78 -34.33
CA PHE A 85 -29.50 -26.62 -33.86
C PHE A 85 -29.18 -25.17 -33.47
N TYR A 86 -29.46 -24.20 -34.36
CA TYR A 86 -29.23 -22.79 -34.04
C TYR A 86 -30.14 -22.26 -32.93
N GLY A 87 -31.38 -22.76 -32.86
CA GLY A 87 -32.30 -22.45 -31.78
C GLY A 87 -31.77 -22.94 -30.41
N VAL A 88 -31.27 -24.17 -30.33
CA VAL A 88 -30.64 -24.71 -29.10
C VAL A 88 -29.36 -23.95 -28.78
N LEU A 89 -28.52 -23.63 -29.78
CA LEU A 89 -27.30 -22.86 -29.58
C LEU A 89 -27.60 -21.49 -28.96
N LEU A 90 -28.60 -20.77 -29.50
CA LEU A 90 -28.95 -19.42 -29.04
C LEU A 90 -29.71 -19.40 -27.72
N LEU A 91 -30.66 -20.32 -27.50
CA LEU A 91 -31.57 -20.28 -26.36
C LEU A 91 -31.10 -21.08 -25.15
N VAL A 92 -30.18 -22.04 -25.34
CA VAL A 92 -29.70 -22.91 -24.25
C VAL A 92 -28.20 -22.75 -24.06
N VAL A 93 -27.39 -22.94 -25.11
CA VAL A 93 -25.93 -22.98 -24.96
C VAL A 93 -25.38 -21.61 -24.61
N MET A 94 -25.73 -20.55 -25.33
CA MET A 94 -25.22 -19.20 -25.06
C MET A 94 -25.62 -18.67 -23.69
N PRO A 95 -26.88 -18.74 -23.24
CA PRO A 95 -27.24 -18.32 -21.89
C PRO A 95 -26.51 -19.12 -20.81
N LEU A 96 -26.30 -20.43 -20.99
CA LEU A 96 -25.56 -21.25 -20.05
C LEU A 96 -24.08 -20.83 -19.95
N LEU A 97 -23.44 -20.60 -21.09
CA LEU A 97 -22.06 -20.07 -21.15
C LEU A 97 -21.95 -18.72 -20.44
N VAL A 98 -22.87 -17.79 -20.72
CA VAL A 98 -22.90 -16.47 -20.09
C VAL A 98 -23.08 -16.57 -18.58
N VAL A 99 -23.97 -17.45 -18.09
CA VAL A 99 -24.16 -17.65 -16.65
C VAL A 99 -22.90 -18.20 -15.99
N ILE A 100 -22.27 -19.23 -16.56
CA ILE A 100 -21.05 -19.81 -15.97
C ILE A 100 -19.90 -18.81 -16.01
N TYR A 101 -19.69 -18.12 -17.13
CA TYR A 101 -18.68 -17.07 -17.27
C TYR A 101 -18.90 -15.94 -16.26
N SER A 102 -20.12 -15.45 -16.15
CA SER A 102 -20.48 -14.36 -15.21
C SER A 102 -20.25 -14.78 -13.76
N LEU A 103 -20.60 -16.03 -13.38
CA LEU A 103 -20.33 -16.56 -12.05
C LEU A 103 -18.83 -16.66 -11.78
N LEU A 104 -18.05 -17.12 -12.74
CA LEU A 104 -16.59 -17.22 -12.59
C LEU A 104 -15.95 -15.84 -12.44
N VAL A 105 -16.30 -14.90 -13.30
CA VAL A 105 -15.74 -13.55 -13.27
C VAL A 105 -16.16 -12.81 -12.00
N HIS A 106 -17.47 -12.69 -11.74
CA HIS A 106 -17.98 -11.83 -10.66
C HIS A 106 -17.78 -12.46 -9.27
N GLN A 107 -17.98 -13.76 -9.09
CA GLN A 107 -17.94 -14.39 -7.79
C GLN A 107 -16.53 -14.89 -7.41
N THR A 108 -15.72 -15.33 -8.41
CA THR A 108 -14.39 -15.89 -8.11
C THR A 108 -13.27 -14.85 -8.28
N LEU A 109 -13.27 -14.11 -9.40
CA LEU A 109 -12.11 -13.29 -9.76
C LEU A 109 -12.21 -11.85 -9.24
N LEU A 110 -13.32 -11.15 -9.45
CA LEU A 110 -13.41 -9.71 -9.15
C LEU A 110 -13.21 -9.37 -7.67
N GLY A 111 -13.67 -10.22 -6.76
CA GLY A 111 -13.53 -10.02 -5.32
C GLY A 111 -12.25 -10.62 -4.76
N ASN A 112 -12.06 -11.93 -4.95
CA ASN A 112 -11.02 -12.69 -4.28
C ASN A 112 -9.62 -12.35 -4.79
N TYR A 113 -9.43 -12.14 -6.08
CA TYR A 113 -8.12 -11.94 -6.66
C TYR A 113 -7.43 -10.65 -6.14
N PRO A 114 -8.03 -9.46 -6.20
CA PRO A 114 -7.39 -8.27 -5.63
C PRO A 114 -7.29 -8.34 -4.11
N MET A 115 -8.18 -9.07 -3.41
CA MET A 115 -8.10 -9.24 -1.96
C MET A 115 -6.89 -10.09 -1.58
N SER A 116 -6.60 -11.15 -2.32
CA SER A 116 -5.39 -11.97 -2.12
C SER A 116 -4.11 -11.15 -2.31
N ILE A 117 -4.07 -10.31 -3.35
CA ILE A 117 -2.92 -9.41 -3.59
C ILE A 117 -2.73 -8.45 -2.42
N ARG A 118 -3.82 -7.80 -1.96
CA ARG A 118 -3.78 -6.89 -0.80
C ARG A 118 -3.28 -7.59 0.46
N TRP A 119 -3.76 -8.81 0.69
CA TRP A 119 -3.37 -9.60 1.84
C TRP A 119 -1.88 -9.96 1.83
N LEU A 120 -1.37 -10.47 0.71
CA LEU A 120 0.04 -10.81 0.56
C LEU A 120 0.94 -9.58 0.65
N ALA A 121 0.57 -8.49 -0.03
CA ALA A 121 1.31 -7.23 0.03
C ALA A 121 1.30 -6.63 1.44
N HIS A 122 0.16 -6.64 2.15
CA HIS A 122 0.06 -6.16 3.53
C HIS A 122 0.97 -6.95 4.47
N ARG A 123 0.94 -8.29 4.39
CA ARG A 123 1.80 -9.14 5.21
C ARG A 123 3.29 -8.95 4.91
N TYR A 124 3.65 -8.76 3.64
CA TYR A 124 5.02 -8.46 3.25
C TYR A 124 5.48 -7.10 3.81
N LEU A 125 4.64 -6.08 3.69
CA LEU A 125 4.95 -4.74 4.18
C LEU A 125 5.05 -4.68 5.70
N LEU A 126 4.25 -5.42 6.46
CA LEU A 126 4.37 -5.47 7.93
C LEU A 126 5.74 -5.96 8.41
N ASN A 127 6.46 -6.70 7.58
CA ASN A 127 7.82 -7.17 7.87
C ASN A 127 8.92 -6.20 7.38
N GLN A 128 8.56 -5.07 6.77
CA GLN A 128 9.52 -4.07 6.33
C GLN A 128 10.20 -3.35 7.50
N SER A 129 11.42 -2.86 7.25
CA SER A 129 12.19 -2.09 8.22
C SER A 129 11.53 -0.75 8.57
N LEU A 130 11.87 -0.19 9.73
CA LEU A 130 11.38 1.13 10.15
C LEU A 130 11.78 2.22 9.14
N ASN A 131 12.97 2.12 8.54
CA ASN A 131 13.46 3.06 7.52
C ASN A 131 12.51 3.16 6.33
N PHE A 132 11.98 2.03 5.88
CA PHE A 132 11.01 2.02 4.79
C PHE A 132 9.82 2.96 5.07
N TYR A 133 9.33 2.97 6.30
CA TYR A 133 8.19 3.80 6.72
C TYR A 133 8.56 5.23 7.07
N GLN A 134 9.84 5.53 7.36
CA GLN A 134 10.34 6.89 7.52
C GLN A 134 10.51 7.60 6.18
N ASP A 135 10.89 6.86 5.13
CA ASP A 135 11.08 7.38 3.78
C ASP A 135 9.77 7.57 3.01
N ASP A 136 8.68 6.90 3.41
CA ASP A 136 7.41 6.93 2.68
C ASP A 136 6.21 7.10 3.64
N PHE A 137 5.29 7.99 3.30
CA PHE A 137 4.10 8.21 4.12
C PHE A 137 3.20 6.97 4.14
N ALA A 138 2.78 6.54 5.34
CA ALA A 138 1.95 5.34 5.52
C ALA A 138 0.66 5.37 4.69
N GLY A 139 -0.01 6.53 4.57
CA GLY A 139 -1.18 6.71 3.72
C GLY A 139 -0.89 6.49 2.23
N ARG A 140 0.29 6.92 1.75
CA ARG A 140 0.72 6.69 0.36
C ARG A 140 1.00 5.21 0.10
N VAL A 141 1.67 4.53 1.03
CA VAL A 141 1.92 3.09 0.94
C VAL A 141 0.61 2.30 0.90
N ALA A 142 -0.33 2.60 1.79
CA ALA A 142 -1.65 1.97 1.81
C ALA A 142 -2.42 2.20 0.49
N THR A 143 -2.43 3.43 -0.03
CA THR A 143 -3.06 3.76 -1.31
C THR A 143 -2.42 2.97 -2.46
N LYS A 144 -1.08 2.86 -2.50
CA LYS A 144 -0.37 2.07 -3.50
C LYS A 144 -0.76 0.59 -3.46
N VAL A 145 -0.85 -0.02 -2.27
CA VAL A 145 -1.33 -1.41 -2.13
C VAL A 145 -2.72 -1.58 -2.73
N MET A 146 -3.66 -0.66 -2.39
CA MET A 146 -5.04 -0.74 -2.85
C MET A 146 -5.15 -0.58 -4.37
N GLN A 147 -4.45 0.39 -4.95
CA GLN A 147 -4.47 0.66 -6.39
C GLN A 147 -3.74 -0.42 -7.19
N THR A 148 -2.55 -0.83 -6.74
CA THR A 148 -1.75 -1.85 -7.43
C THR A 148 -2.48 -3.19 -7.49
N SER A 149 -3.19 -3.57 -6.43
CA SER A 149 -3.95 -4.82 -6.41
C SER A 149 -5.05 -4.85 -7.47
N LEU A 150 -5.75 -3.74 -7.68
CA LEU A 150 -6.75 -3.61 -8.73
C LEU A 150 -6.10 -3.57 -10.12
N ALA A 151 -5.01 -2.82 -10.27
CA ALA A 151 -4.30 -2.71 -11.53
C ALA A 151 -3.69 -4.04 -12.00
N VAL A 152 -3.14 -4.85 -11.09
CA VAL A 152 -2.67 -6.22 -11.40
C VAL A 152 -3.83 -7.09 -11.88
N ARG A 153 -4.96 -7.09 -11.16
CA ARG A 153 -6.17 -7.83 -11.56
C ARG A 153 -6.61 -7.42 -12.97
N GLU A 154 -6.82 -6.11 -13.20
CA GLU A 154 -7.28 -5.59 -14.49
C GLU A 154 -6.31 -5.93 -15.61
N THR A 155 -5.02 -5.75 -15.40
CA THR A 155 -4.00 -6.06 -16.42
C THR A 155 -4.03 -7.54 -16.82
N VAL A 156 -4.07 -8.44 -15.84
CA VAL A 156 -4.07 -9.88 -16.10
C VAL A 156 -5.38 -10.33 -16.71
N MET A 157 -6.53 -9.92 -16.15
CA MET A 157 -7.84 -10.31 -16.68
C MET A 157 -8.05 -9.78 -18.09
N LYS A 158 -7.78 -8.49 -18.37
CA LYS A 158 -7.91 -7.93 -19.71
C LYS A 158 -6.99 -8.62 -20.72
N SER A 159 -5.78 -8.97 -20.32
CA SER A 159 -4.86 -9.69 -21.18
C SER A 159 -5.34 -11.10 -21.52
N MET A 160 -5.95 -11.80 -20.58
CA MET A 160 -6.39 -13.20 -20.75
C MET A 160 -7.84 -13.34 -21.25
N ASP A 161 -8.65 -12.31 -21.14
CA ASP A 161 -10.05 -12.29 -21.54
C ASP A 161 -10.24 -11.46 -22.81
N VAL A 162 -10.12 -10.13 -22.71
CA VAL A 162 -10.44 -9.21 -23.80
C VAL A 162 -9.58 -9.45 -25.04
N PHE A 163 -8.24 -9.54 -24.86
CA PHE A 163 -7.35 -9.73 -26.02
C PHE A 163 -7.47 -11.11 -26.63
N VAL A 164 -7.73 -12.14 -25.83
CA VAL A 164 -8.01 -13.49 -26.37
C VAL A 164 -9.32 -13.48 -27.14
N TYR A 165 -10.39 -12.93 -26.55
CA TYR A 165 -11.69 -12.81 -27.21
C TYR A 165 -11.56 -12.08 -28.57
N VAL A 166 -10.94 -10.88 -28.57
CA VAL A 166 -10.77 -10.07 -29.80
C VAL A 166 -9.97 -10.82 -30.87
N THR A 167 -8.87 -11.46 -30.48
CA THR A 167 -8.00 -12.19 -31.40
C THR A 167 -8.74 -13.37 -32.03
N VAL A 168 -9.43 -14.17 -31.22
CA VAL A 168 -10.19 -15.34 -31.69
C VAL A 168 -11.36 -14.89 -32.53
N TYR A 169 -12.09 -13.87 -32.09
CA TYR A 169 -13.25 -13.34 -32.83
C TYR A 169 -12.83 -12.83 -34.19
N PHE A 170 -11.80 -11.98 -34.30
CA PHE A 170 -11.31 -11.44 -35.56
C PHE A 170 -10.78 -12.54 -36.48
N THR A 171 -10.01 -13.49 -35.96
CA THR A 171 -9.50 -14.62 -36.73
C THR A 171 -10.66 -15.46 -37.28
N SER A 172 -11.67 -15.75 -36.45
CA SER A 172 -12.85 -16.51 -36.85
C SER A 172 -13.66 -15.79 -37.95
N MET A 173 -13.78 -14.45 -37.86
CA MET A 173 -14.41 -13.64 -38.92
C MET A 173 -13.67 -13.73 -40.26
N VAL A 174 -12.34 -13.56 -40.22
CA VAL A 174 -11.50 -13.64 -41.43
C VAL A 174 -11.60 -15.02 -42.07
N VAL A 175 -11.56 -16.09 -41.26
CA VAL A 175 -11.72 -17.47 -41.74
C VAL A 175 -13.10 -17.69 -42.38
N MET A 176 -14.16 -17.18 -41.73
CA MET A 176 -15.52 -17.29 -42.26
C MET A 176 -15.69 -16.56 -43.61
N LEU A 177 -15.17 -15.36 -43.75
CA LEU A 177 -15.20 -14.61 -45.01
C LEU A 177 -14.36 -15.29 -46.10
N ALA A 178 -13.17 -15.79 -45.76
CA ALA A 178 -12.30 -16.51 -46.66
C ALA A 178 -12.92 -17.83 -47.16
N ALA A 179 -13.74 -18.49 -46.35
CA ALA A 179 -14.46 -19.70 -46.72
C ALA A 179 -15.58 -19.43 -47.78
N ALA A 180 -16.18 -18.24 -47.76
CA ALA A 180 -17.13 -17.82 -48.79
C ALA A 180 -16.41 -17.40 -50.08
N ASP A 181 -15.44 -16.50 -50.01
CA ASP A 181 -14.49 -16.14 -51.08
C ASP A 181 -13.27 -15.46 -50.43
N TRP A 182 -12.05 -15.90 -50.78
CA TRP A 182 -10.80 -15.37 -50.20
C TRP A 182 -10.63 -13.86 -50.41
N ARG A 183 -11.23 -13.28 -51.44
CA ARG A 183 -11.19 -11.84 -51.74
C ARG A 183 -11.92 -11.01 -50.68
N LEU A 184 -12.92 -11.58 -50.01
CA LEU A 184 -13.69 -10.90 -48.97
C LEU A 184 -12.89 -10.64 -47.69
N MET A 185 -11.82 -11.40 -47.43
CA MET A 185 -10.94 -11.15 -46.26
C MET A 185 -10.00 -9.95 -46.46
N ILE A 186 -9.74 -9.54 -47.72
CA ILE A 186 -8.74 -8.49 -48.03
C ILE A 186 -9.08 -7.16 -47.35
N PRO A 187 -10.29 -6.59 -47.46
CA PRO A 187 -10.63 -5.34 -46.77
C PRO A 187 -10.47 -5.42 -45.26
N MET A 188 -10.77 -6.57 -44.64
CA MET A 188 -10.61 -6.79 -43.21
C MET A 188 -9.14 -6.78 -42.79
N ILE A 189 -8.27 -7.45 -43.56
CA ILE A 189 -6.83 -7.47 -43.25
C ILE A 189 -6.21 -6.09 -43.44
N VAL A 190 -6.58 -5.40 -44.55
CA VAL A 190 -6.09 -4.03 -44.80
C VAL A 190 -6.53 -3.10 -43.67
N TRP A 191 -7.80 -3.19 -43.25
CA TRP A 191 -8.30 -2.43 -42.12
C TRP A 191 -7.51 -2.73 -40.81
N LEU A 192 -7.24 -4.01 -40.53
CA LEU A 192 -6.47 -4.41 -39.34
C LEU A 192 -5.07 -3.77 -39.34
N LEU A 193 -4.39 -3.78 -40.50
CA LEU A 193 -3.07 -3.17 -40.64
C LEU A 193 -3.12 -1.65 -40.40
N VAL A 194 -4.12 -0.97 -40.96
CA VAL A 194 -4.37 0.47 -40.75
C VAL A 194 -4.69 0.74 -39.29
N TYR A 195 -5.55 -0.08 -38.67
CA TYR A 195 -5.92 0.05 -37.26
C TYR A 195 -4.70 -0.13 -36.35
N ILE A 196 -3.85 -1.12 -36.60
CA ILE A 196 -2.58 -1.31 -35.87
C ILE A 196 -1.65 -0.10 -36.05
N ALA A 197 -1.54 0.44 -37.27
CA ALA A 197 -0.72 1.63 -37.54
C ALA A 197 -1.23 2.86 -36.77
N ILE A 198 -2.56 3.06 -36.70
CA ILE A 198 -3.17 4.11 -35.88
C ILE A 198 -2.83 3.90 -34.40
N GLN A 199 -2.92 2.67 -33.87
CA GLN A 199 -2.56 2.36 -32.49
C GLN A 199 -1.08 2.68 -32.18
N ILE A 200 -0.16 2.24 -33.05
CA ILE A 200 1.29 2.49 -32.90
C ILE A 200 1.60 4.00 -32.90
N TYR A 201 0.85 4.79 -33.65
CA TYR A 201 1.05 6.24 -33.71
C TYR A 201 0.49 6.99 -32.49
N PHE A 202 -0.74 6.67 -32.06
CA PHE A 202 -1.43 7.44 -31.01
C PHE A 202 -1.13 6.97 -29.60
N VAL A 203 -1.01 5.65 -29.35
CA VAL A 203 -0.87 5.09 -28.00
C VAL A 203 0.39 5.58 -27.27
N PRO A 204 1.59 5.61 -27.88
CA PRO A 204 2.76 6.16 -27.20
C PRO A 204 2.59 7.64 -26.80
N LYS A 205 2.00 8.45 -27.69
CA LYS A 205 1.76 9.88 -27.43
C LYS A 205 0.74 10.08 -26.31
N LEU A 206 -0.31 9.27 -26.26
CA LEU A 206 -1.29 9.30 -25.17
C LEU A 206 -0.64 8.91 -23.85
N LYS A 207 0.23 7.92 -23.86
CA LYS A 207 1.01 7.51 -22.68
C LYS A 207 1.89 8.65 -22.14
N ASP A 208 2.62 9.35 -23.01
CA ASP A 208 3.50 10.45 -22.60
C ASP A 208 2.69 11.60 -21.98
N VAL A 209 1.59 11.99 -22.64
CA VAL A 209 0.70 13.04 -22.10
C VAL A 209 0.00 12.57 -20.81
N ALA A 210 -0.34 11.30 -20.67
CA ALA A 210 -0.92 10.76 -19.44
C ALA A 210 0.07 10.84 -18.25
N SER A 211 1.37 10.62 -18.50
CA SER A 211 2.42 10.82 -17.49
C SER A 211 2.53 12.28 -17.06
N GLU A 212 2.60 13.23 -18.00
CA GLU A 212 2.60 14.67 -17.69
C GLU A 212 1.34 15.09 -16.91
N GLN A 213 0.18 14.52 -17.27
CA GLN A 213 -1.08 14.78 -16.59
C GLN A 213 -1.07 14.25 -15.14
N ALA A 214 -0.46 13.08 -14.90
CA ALA A 214 -0.32 12.52 -13.56
C ALA A 214 0.54 13.43 -12.67
N ASP A 215 1.64 13.96 -13.19
CA ASP A 215 2.52 14.90 -12.48
C ASP A 215 1.80 16.22 -12.17
N ALA A 216 1.07 16.77 -13.16
CA ALA A 216 0.28 17.99 -12.98
C ALA A 216 -0.86 17.79 -11.97
N ARG A 217 -1.52 16.61 -11.97
CA ARG A 217 -2.53 16.24 -10.99
C ARG A 217 -1.94 16.15 -9.59
N SER A 218 -0.77 15.53 -9.45
CA SER A 218 -0.07 15.42 -8.17
C SER A 218 0.28 16.82 -7.62
N THR A 219 0.80 17.70 -8.45
CA THR A 219 1.11 19.08 -8.07
C THR A 219 -0.14 19.85 -7.64
N MET A 220 -1.23 19.76 -8.40
CA MET A 220 -2.52 20.37 -8.06
C MET A 220 -3.05 19.87 -6.73
N THR A 221 -3.09 18.53 -6.56
CA THR A 221 -3.56 17.91 -5.33
C THR A 221 -2.69 18.28 -4.13
N GLY A 222 -1.36 18.30 -4.31
CA GLY A 222 -0.41 18.70 -3.27
C GLY A 222 -0.68 20.12 -2.76
N ARG A 223 -0.93 21.10 -3.65
CA ARG A 223 -1.26 22.49 -3.28
C ARG A 223 -2.56 22.60 -2.48
N ILE A 224 -3.59 21.84 -2.88
CA ILE A 224 -4.89 21.81 -2.20
C ILE A 224 -4.76 21.18 -0.81
N VAL A 225 -4.09 20.03 -0.72
CA VAL A 225 -3.85 19.31 0.53
C VAL A 225 -3.03 20.18 1.50
N ASP A 226 -2.00 20.87 1.02
CA ASP A 226 -1.19 21.78 1.84
C ASP A 226 -2.05 22.89 2.48
N SER A 227 -2.89 23.55 1.68
CA SER A 227 -3.81 24.60 2.18
C SER A 227 -4.80 24.04 3.22
N TYR A 228 -5.31 22.81 3.04
CA TYR A 228 -6.28 22.20 3.97
C TYR A 228 -5.60 21.68 5.23
N THR A 229 -4.42 21.11 5.12
CA THR A 229 -3.63 20.63 6.27
C THR A 229 -3.22 21.81 7.17
N ASN A 230 -2.88 22.94 6.55
CA ASN A 230 -2.47 24.15 7.26
C ASN A 230 -3.61 25.20 7.35
N ILE A 231 -4.87 24.75 7.34
CA ILE A 231 -6.05 25.65 7.28
C ILE A 231 -6.08 26.65 8.44
N GLN A 232 -5.59 26.26 9.61
CA GLN A 232 -5.49 27.15 10.77
C GLN A 232 -4.56 28.35 10.47
N THR A 233 -3.41 28.09 9.86
CA THR A 233 -2.47 29.16 9.44
C THR A 233 -3.11 30.07 8.39
N VAL A 234 -3.75 29.48 7.37
CA VAL A 234 -4.45 30.24 6.32
C VAL A 234 -5.53 31.16 6.93
N LYS A 235 -6.28 30.65 7.92
CA LYS A 235 -7.32 31.44 8.62
C LYS A 235 -6.74 32.50 9.54
N LEU A 236 -5.66 32.19 10.28
CA LEU A 236 -5.01 33.15 11.18
C LEU A 236 -4.47 34.37 10.43
N PHE A 237 -3.84 34.14 9.27
CA PHE A 237 -3.23 35.23 8.48
C PHE A 237 -4.17 35.83 7.43
N SER A 238 -5.43 35.35 7.32
CA SER A 238 -6.51 35.89 6.45
C SER A 238 -6.12 35.96 4.96
N HIS A 239 -5.27 35.07 4.45
CA HIS A 239 -4.79 35.05 3.07
C HIS A 239 -5.56 34.13 2.14
N SER A 240 -6.86 33.89 2.38
CA SER A 240 -7.69 32.96 1.58
C SER A 240 -7.69 33.25 0.07
N GLN A 241 -7.60 34.55 -0.33
CA GLN A 241 -7.55 34.92 -1.75
C GLN A 241 -6.24 34.48 -2.41
N ARG A 242 -5.12 34.58 -1.69
CA ARG A 242 -3.81 34.13 -2.17
C ARG A 242 -3.77 32.62 -2.36
N GLU A 243 -4.34 31.87 -1.42
CA GLU A 243 -4.45 30.41 -1.51
C GLU A 243 -5.35 30.00 -2.68
N THR A 244 -6.46 30.70 -2.91
CA THR A 244 -7.32 30.46 -4.08
C THR A 244 -6.55 30.65 -5.39
N GLN A 245 -5.75 31.70 -5.53
CA GLN A 245 -4.91 31.93 -6.72
C GLN A 245 -3.83 30.86 -6.89
N TYR A 246 -3.23 30.40 -5.77
CA TYR A 246 -2.22 29.35 -5.77
C TYR A 246 -2.80 28.01 -6.24
N ALA A 247 -4.00 27.64 -5.76
CA ALA A 247 -4.75 26.48 -6.21
C ALA A 247 -5.17 26.59 -7.69
N GLU A 248 -5.66 27.78 -8.12
CA GLU A 248 -6.06 28.06 -9.52
C GLU A 248 -4.90 27.84 -10.50
N GLN A 249 -3.69 28.28 -10.17
CA GLN A 249 -2.51 28.04 -11.01
C GLN A 249 -2.23 26.54 -11.18
N GLY A 250 -2.35 25.74 -10.09
CA GLY A 250 -2.22 24.29 -10.16
C GLY A 250 -3.29 23.65 -11.04
N MET A 251 -4.55 24.10 -10.88
CA MET A 251 -5.69 23.63 -11.69
C MET A 251 -5.54 23.99 -13.17
N LYS A 252 -5.08 25.20 -13.50
CA LYS A 252 -4.79 25.61 -14.89
C LYS A 252 -3.69 24.76 -15.51
N GLY A 253 -2.61 24.46 -14.75
CA GLY A 253 -1.55 23.57 -15.18
C GLY A 253 -2.09 22.17 -15.55
N PHE A 254 -2.88 21.59 -14.67
CA PHE A 254 -3.55 20.30 -14.92
C PHE A 254 -4.50 20.37 -16.13
N LEU A 255 -5.35 21.39 -16.21
CA LEU A 255 -6.30 21.56 -17.32
C LEU A 255 -5.62 21.63 -18.69
N ASN A 256 -4.45 22.26 -18.78
CA ASN A 256 -3.68 22.32 -20.04
C ASN A 256 -3.23 20.93 -20.51
N THR A 257 -2.85 20.04 -19.59
CA THR A 257 -2.51 18.64 -19.94
C THR A 257 -3.75 17.87 -20.37
N VAL A 258 -4.91 18.10 -19.72
CA VAL A 258 -6.20 17.53 -20.15
C VAL A 258 -6.55 17.94 -21.58
N TYR A 259 -6.39 19.23 -21.94
CA TYR A 259 -6.66 19.69 -23.31
C TYR A 259 -5.73 19.02 -24.34
N ARG A 260 -4.46 18.83 -24.00
CA ARG A 260 -3.51 18.12 -24.90
C ARG A 260 -3.94 16.67 -25.07
N GLN A 261 -4.34 15.98 -24.01
CA GLN A 261 -4.85 14.61 -24.06
C GLN A 261 -6.11 14.54 -24.93
N MET A 262 -7.09 15.41 -24.71
CA MET A 262 -8.35 15.39 -25.45
C MET A 262 -8.16 15.66 -26.94
N ARG A 263 -7.21 16.52 -27.35
CA ARG A 263 -6.86 16.70 -28.76
C ARG A 263 -6.33 15.41 -29.41
N LEU A 264 -5.49 14.65 -28.70
CA LEU A 264 -4.99 13.36 -29.17
C LEU A 264 -6.11 12.31 -29.23
N VAL A 265 -6.97 12.26 -28.22
CA VAL A 265 -8.14 11.35 -28.19
C VAL A 265 -9.06 11.65 -29.36
N THR A 266 -9.40 12.93 -29.60
CA THR A 266 -10.24 13.32 -30.74
C THR A 266 -9.61 12.93 -32.07
N GLY A 267 -8.30 13.16 -32.25
CA GLY A 267 -7.60 12.77 -33.48
C GLY A 267 -7.59 11.27 -33.68
N PHE A 268 -7.46 10.51 -32.61
CA PHE A 268 -7.50 9.05 -32.59
C PHE A 268 -8.89 8.53 -32.96
N ASP A 269 -9.95 9.04 -32.29
CA ASP A 269 -11.34 8.68 -32.58
C ASP A 269 -11.70 8.91 -34.04
N VAL A 270 -11.39 10.10 -34.57
CA VAL A 270 -11.67 10.45 -35.97
C VAL A 270 -10.92 9.54 -36.95
N ALA A 271 -9.65 9.22 -36.67
CA ALA A 271 -8.87 8.31 -37.52
C ALA A 271 -9.46 6.90 -37.56
N VAL A 272 -9.86 6.38 -36.38
CA VAL A 272 -10.51 5.04 -36.26
C VAL A 272 -11.86 5.04 -36.96
N GLU A 273 -12.72 6.05 -36.74
CA GLU A 273 -14.04 6.15 -37.33
C GLU A 273 -13.97 6.24 -38.89
N ILE A 274 -13.06 7.08 -39.43
CA ILE A 274 -12.86 7.14 -40.88
C ILE A 274 -12.43 5.78 -41.44
N SER A 275 -11.50 5.10 -40.77
CA SER A 275 -11.05 3.76 -41.14
C SER A 275 -12.20 2.74 -41.12
N ASN A 276 -13.09 2.82 -40.11
CA ASN A 276 -14.28 1.97 -39.99
C ASN A 276 -15.29 2.20 -41.14
N TYR A 277 -15.58 3.46 -41.47
CA TYR A 277 -16.49 3.75 -42.61
C TYR A 277 -15.92 3.29 -43.94
N ILE A 278 -14.60 3.43 -44.15
CA ILE A 278 -13.93 2.89 -45.34
C ILE A 278 -14.05 1.36 -45.38
N LEU A 279 -13.89 0.67 -44.24
CA LEU A 279 -14.08 -0.76 -44.12
C LEU A 279 -15.51 -1.17 -44.51
N VAL A 280 -16.52 -0.56 -43.88
CA VAL A 280 -17.94 -0.86 -44.12
C VAL A 280 -18.28 -0.65 -45.61
N PHE A 281 -17.85 0.47 -46.21
CA PHE A 281 -18.03 0.72 -47.63
C PHE A 281 -17.36 -0.35 -48.50
N SER A 282 -16.09 -0.67 -48.22
CA SER A 282 -15.33 -1.65 -49.01
C SER A 282 -15.92 -3.06 -48.94
N VAL A 283 -16.36 -3.44 -47.71
CA VAL A 283 -17.01 -4.74 -47.45
C VAL A 283 -18.46 -4.79 -47.98
N ALA A 284 -19.10 -3.66 -48.26
CA ALA A 284 -20.37 -3.63 -48.96
C ALA A 284 -20.17 -3.68 -50.50
N ALA A 285 -19.24 -2.89 -51.03
CA ALA A 285 -19.02 -2.75 -52.46
C ALA A 285 -18.41 -4.01 -53.11
N LEU A 286 -17.38 -4.59 -52.48
CA LEU A 286 -16.69 -5.76 -53.05
C LEU A 286 -17.60 -7.00 -53.17
N PRO A 287 -18.39 -7.40 -52.14
CA PRO A 287 -19.32 -8.53 -52.31
C PRO A 287 -20.40 -8.29 -53.35
N ILE A 288 -20.93 -7.05 -53.49
CA ILE A 288 -21.89 -6.73 -54.53
C ILE A 288 -21.27 -6.95 -55.91
N TYR A 289 -20.01 -6.49 -56.12
CA TYR A 289 -19.28 -6.73 -57.37
C TYR A 289 -19.11 -8.23 -57.67
N LEU A 290 -18.70 -9.03 -56.67
CA LEU A 290 -18.53 -10.48 -56.81
C LEU A 290 -19.85 -11.22 -57.01
N TRP A 291 -20.95 -10.72 -56.48
CA TRP A 291 -22.27 -11.27 -56.69
C TRP A 291 -22.77 -11.03 -58.12
N LEU A 292 -22.48 -9.86 -58.70
CA LEU A 292 -22.78 -9.59 -60.11
C LEU A 292 -22.07 -10.58 -61.05
N ASP A 293 -20.90 -11.07 -60.68
CA ASP A 293 -20.16 -12.13 -61.37
C ASP A 293 -20.61 -13.54 -60.94
N SER A 294 -21.69 -13.68 -60.18
CA SER A 294 -22.22 -14.96 -59.67
C SER A 294 -21.18 -15.77 -58.85
N ALA A 295 -20.18 -15.11 -58.29
CA ALA A 295 -19.10 -15.76 -57.52
C ALA A 295 -19.52 -16.07 -56.06
N ILE A 296 -20.46 -15.33 -55.48
CA ILE A 296 -20.93 -15.49 -54.10
C ILE A 296 -22.46 -15.41 -54.01
N SER A 297 -23.03 -15.91 -52.90
CA SER A 297 -24.45 -15.86 -52.58
C SER A 297 -24.88 -14.52 -51.96
N VAL A 298 -26.19 -14.26 -51.91
CA VAL A 298 -26.78 -13.11 -51.22
C VAL A 298 -26.50 -13.19 -49.70
N GLY A 299 -26.53 -14.40 -49.13
CA GLY A 299 -26.17 -14.63 -47.73
C GLY A 299 -24.73 -14.27 -47.41
N ALA A 300 -23.80 -14.51 -48.34
CA ALA A 300 -22.40 -14.08 -48.14
C ALA A 300 -22.28 -12.55 -48.07
N ILE A 301 -23.07 -11.79 -48.83
CA ILE A 301 -23.14 -10.31 -48.69
C ILE A 301 -23.63 -9.93 -47.29
N ALA A 302 -24.71 -10.58 -46.85
CA ALA A 302 -25.30 -10.31 -45.53
C ALA A 302 -24.31 -10.59 -44.38
N ILE A 303 -23.56 -11.70 -44.44
CA ILE A 303 -22.49 -12.03 -43.50
C ILE A 303 -21.42 -10.94 -43.49
N ALA A 304 -20.89 -10.59 -44.66
CA ALA A 304 -19.78 -9.65 -44.79
C ALA A 304 -20.13 -8.27 -44.23
N VAL A 305 -21.30 -7.72 -44.60
CA VAL A 305 -21.75 -6.41 -44.08
C VAL A 305 -22.01 -6.46 -42.58
N SER A 306 -22.64 -7.51 -42.06
CA SER A 306 -22.92 -7.66 -40.64
C SER A 306 -21.64 -7.74 -39.81
N LEU A 307 -20.63 -8.50 -40.27
CA LEU A 307 -19.34 -8.59 -39.64
C LEU A 307 -18.57 -7.25 -39.68
N ALA A 308 -18.62 -6.49 -40.77
CA ALA A 308 -18.02 -5.17 -40.86
C ALA A 308 -18.64 -4.17 -39.87
N LEU A 309 -19.97 -4.17 -39.72
CA LEU A 309 -20.66 -3.36 -38.72
C LEU A 309 -20.30 -3.80 -37.28
N ARG A 310 -20.11 -5.08 -37.06
CA ARG A 310 -19.65 -5.59 -35.75
C ARG A 310 -18.22 -5.12 -35.40
N VAL A 311 -17.31 -5.15 -36.40
CA VAL A 311 -15.94 -4.63 -36.26
C VAL A 311 -15.95 -3.16 -35.88
N ASN A 312 -16.83 -2.36 -36.51
CA ASN A 312 -16.98 -0.93 -36.13
C ASN A 312 -17.29 -0.77 -34.64
N GLY A 313 -18.27 -1.47 -34.09
CA GLY A 313 -18.58 -1.42 -32.66
C GLY A 313 -17.45 -1.94 -31.77
N MET A 314 -16.74 -2.99 -32.19
CA MET A 314 -15.63 -3.56 -31.43
C MET A 314 -14.40 -2.67 -31.42
N SER A 315 -14.08 -1.97 -32.49
CA SER A 315 -12.86 -1.16 -32.61
C SER A 315 -12.81 -0.03 -31.55
N MET A 316 -13.96 0.62 -31.32
CA MET A 316 -14.08 1.64 -30.26
C MET A 316 -13.91 1.05 -28.86
N TRP A 317 -14.53 -0.10 -28.60
CA TRP A 317 -14.36 -0.78 -27.32
C TRP A 317 -12.91 -1.22 -27.08
N ILE A 318 -12.24 -1.80 -28.09
CA ILE A 318 -10.82 -2.20 -28.00
C ILE A 318 -9.92 -0.98 -27.68
N MET A 319 -10.21 0.17 -28.28
CA MET A 319 -9.47 1.41 -28.01
C MET A 319 -9.50 1.76 -26.52
N TRP A 320 -10.68 1.73 -25.89
CA TRP A 320 -10.84 1.99 -24.46
C TRP A 320 -10.12 0.95 -23.60
N GLU A 321 -10.20 -0.34 -23.98
CA GLU A 321 -9.54 -1.42 -23.25
C GLU A 321 -8.01 -1.34 -23.33
N VAL A 322 -7.45 -0.99 -24.49
CA VAL A 322 -6.02 -0.74 -24.67
C VAL A 322 -5.56 0.45 -23.83
N GLY A 323 -6.31 1.56 -23.86
CA GLY A 323 -6.01 2.73 -23.03
C GLY A 323 -5.99 2.39 -21.54
N ALA A 324 -7.02 1.71 -21.06
CA ALA A 324 -7.12 1.28 -19.67
C ALA A 324 -6.03 0.26 -19.29
N LEU A 325 -5.59 -0.61 -20.21
CA LEU A 325 -4.49 -1.53 -19.97
C LEU A 325 -3.17 -0.78 -19.71
N PHE A 326 -2.86 0.24 -20.52
CA PHE A 326 -1.65 1.06 -20.31
C PHE A 326 -1.68 1.85 -19.02
N GLU A 327 -2.83 2.41 -18.64
CA GLU A 327 -3.02 3.09 -17.35
C GLU A 327 -2.78 2.12 -16.17
N ASN A 328 -3.39 0.93 -16.24
CA ASN A 328 -3.19 -0.10 -15.22
C ASN A 328 -1.72 -0.58 -15.16
N MET A 329 -1.07 -0.77 -16.31
CA MET A 329 0.36 -1.12 -16.34
C MET A 329 1.22 -0.04 -15.70
N GLY A 330 0.93 1.24 -15.91
CA GLY A 330 1.58 2.35 -15.22
C GLY A 330 1.44 2.25 -13.70
N THR A 331 0.22 2.00 -13.23
CA THR A 331 -0.07 1.80 -11.80
C THR A 331 0.65 0.57 -11.23
N VAL A 332 0.73 -0.53 -11.99
CA VAL A 332 1.50 -1.73 -11.59
C VAL A 332 2.99 -1.40 -11.45
N VAL A 333 3.58 -0.65 -12.40
CA VAL A 333 4.99 -0.25 -12.34
C VAL A 333 5.28 0.64 -11.14
N ASP A 334 4.41 1.61 -10.84
CA ASP A 334 4.57 2.47 -9.65
C ASP A 334 4.45 1.67 -8.35
N GLY A 335 3.45 0.80 -8.26
CA GLY A 335 3.28 -0.10 -7.11
C GLY A 335 4.44 -1.07 -6.94
N MET A 336 4.94 -1.65 -8.02
CA MET A 336 6.08 -2.56 -8.02
C MET A 336 7.33 -1.89 -7.43
N LYS A 337 7.62 -0.63 -7.77
CA LYS A 337 8.77 0.12 -7.21
C LYS A 337 8.74 0.19 -5.67
N THR A 338 7.55 0.20 -5.08
CA THR A 338 7.38 0.24 -3.61
C THR A 338 7.32 -1.16 -3.02
N LEU A 339 6.53 -2.06 -3.62
CA LEU A 339 6.25 -3.40 -3.07
C LEU A 339 7.40 -4.40 -3.29
N SER A 340 8.31 -4.15 -4.24
CA SER A 340 9.46 -5.03 -4.50
C SER A 340 10.72 -4.61 -3.76
N LYS A 341 10.66 -3.55 -2.91
CA LYS A 341 11.80 -3.19 -2.06
C LYS A 341 12.16 -4.36 -1.15
N PRO A 342 13.45 -4.74 -1.05
CA PRO A 342 13.87 -5.78 -0.13
C PRO A 342 13.63 -5.38 1.31
N ILE A 343 13.55 -6.34 2.20
CA ILE A 343 13.54 -6.11 3.65
C ILE A 343 15.00 -5.94 4.07
N ASP A 344 15.36 -4.74 4.56
CA ASP A 344 16.76 -4.41 4.89
C ASP A 344 17.28 -5.23 6.07
N ILE A 345 16.45 -5.44 7.10
CA ILE A 345 16.84 -6.13 8.33
C ILE A 345 16.04 -7.42 8.44
N GLN A 346 16.74 -8.53 8.25
CA GLN A 346 16.15 -9.86 8.28
C GLN A 346 16.75 -10.70 9.41
N ASP A 347 15.94 -11.57 9.98
CA ASP A 347 16.44 -12.57 10.91
C ASP A 347 17.27 -13.62 10.16
N LYS A 348 18.35 -14.06 10.78
CA LYS A 348 19.16 -15.15 10.22
C LYS A 348 18.34 -16.43 10.13
N PRO A 349 18.56 -17.31 9.15
CA PRO A 349 17.74 -18.53 8.96
C PRO A 349 17.63 -19.45 10.17
N ASN A 350 18.59 -19.37 11.11
CA ASN A 350 18.62 -20.17 12.33
C ASN A 350 18.62 -19.30 13.60
N ALA A 351 18.09 -18.07 13.51
CA ALA A 351 17.96 -17.19 14.65
C ALA A 351 17.12 -17.85 15.74
N LYS A 352 17.63 -17.79 16.98
CA LYS A 352 16.95 -18.32 18.18
C LYS A 352 16.22 -17.20 18.89
N ASP A 353 15.32 -17.54 19.78
CA ASP A 353 14.71 -16.54 20.64
C ASP A 353 15.70 -16.08 21.71
N LEU A 354 15.66 -14.78 22.00
CA LEU A 354 16.47 -14.16 23.07
C LEU A 354 15.98 -14.65 24.44
N VAL A 355 16.92 -15.16 25.24
CA VAL A 355 16.67 -15.53 26.63
C VAL A 355 17.36 -14.53 27.53
N VAL A 356 16.59 -13.70 28.24
CA VAL A 356 17.11 -12.76 29.21
C VAL A 356 17.05 -13.37 30.59
N SER A 357 18.21 -13.55 31.22
CA SER A 357 18.37 -14.11 32.58
C SER A 357 18.68 -13.08 33.63
N GLN A 358 19.52 -12.12 33.31
CA GLN A 358 19.95 -11.06 34.22
C GLN A 358 19.69 -9.66 33.66
N GLY A 359 19.75 -9.50 32.34
CA GLY A 359 19.46 -8.26 31.65
C GLY A 359 20.67 -7.33 31.52
N GLY A 360 21.89 -7.86 31.50
CA GLY A 360 23.10 -7.06 31.21
C GLY A 360 23.16 -6.73 29.71
N ILE A 361 23.56 -5.47 29.38
CA ILE A 361 23.64 -4.99 27.98
C ILE A 361 25.06 -4.55 27.69
N GLN A 362 25.65 -5.01 26.59
CA GLN A 362 27.01 -4.70 26.19
C GLN A 362 27.06 -4.22 24.74
N PHE A 363 27.63 -3.05 24.51
CA PHE A 363 28.02 -2.53 23.20
C PHE A 363 29.53 -2.70 23.08
N ASP A 364 29.96 -3.45 22.08
CA ASP A 364 31.34 -3.85 21.85
C ASP A 364 31.82 -3.30 20.52
N ASN A 365 32.63 -2.23 20.56
CA ASN A 365 33.20 -1.54 19.40
C ASN A 365 32.18 -1.18 18.31
N VAL A 366 31.02 -0.66 18.70
CA VAL A 366 29.89 -0.40 17.79
C VAL A 366 30.13 0.84 16.96
N SER A 367 30.01 0.70 15.62
CA SER A 367 29.99 1.81 14.66
C SER A 367 28.74 1.76 13.81
N PHE A 368 28.16 2.94 13.52
CA PHE A 368 26.95 3.08 12.71
C PHE A 368 26.83 4.49 12.09
N HIS A 369 26.37 4.52 10.81
CA HIS A 369 26.15 5.73 10.03
C HIS A 369 24.72 5.74 9.43
N TYR A 370 24.11 6.92 9.30
CA TYR A 370 22.90 7.10 8.46
C TYR A 370 23.33 7.57 7.07
N GLY A 371 23.26 6.68 6.07
CA GLY A 371 23.65 6.99 4.69
C GLY A 371 25.17 7.09 4.50
N GLU A 372 25.62 7.57 3.33
CA GLU A 372 27.04 7.61 3.00
C GLU A 372 27.78 8.69 3.82
N ASN A 373 28.78 8.28 4.61
CA ASN A 373 29.86 9.08 5.18
C ASN A 373 29.53 10.10 6.31
N LYS A 374 28.52 9.90 7.15
CA LYS A 374 28.37 10.71 8.37
C LYS A 374 28.18 9.80 9.59
N GLY A 375 29.29 9.57 10.33
CA GLY A 375 29.29 8.80 11.58
C GLY A 375 28.38 9.44 12.63
N VAL A 376 27.46 8.63 13.18
CA VAL A 376 26.62 8.99 14.32
C VAL A 376 27.10 8.29 15.57
N ILE A 377 27.61 7.06 15.43
CA ILE A 377 28.22 6.26 16.50
C ILE A 377 29.59 5.76 15.98
N ASN A 378 30.66 5.95 16.74
CA ASN A 378 32.02 5.62 16.36
C ASN A 378 32.70 4.77 17.44
N HIS A 379 32.99 3.49 17.15
CA HIS A 379 33.73 2.56 18.02
C HIS A 379 33.27 2.60 19.48
N LEU A 380 31.95 2.73 19.69
CA LEU A 380 31.37 2.90 21.03
C LEU A 380 31.48 1.60 21.82
N ASN A 381 32.05 1.72 23.00
CA ASN A 381 32.13 0.67 24.01
C ASN A 381 31.34 1.09 25.26
N LEU A 382 30.34 0.27 25.62
CA LEU A 382 29.51 0.55 26.78
C LEU A 382 29.02 -0.77 27.39
N ASP A 383 29.20 -0.89 28.71
CA ASP A 383 28.72 -2.02 29.49
C ASP A 383 27.72 -1.54 30.54
N ILE A 384 26.52 -2.10 30.54
CA ILE A 384 25.42 -1.80 31.46
C ILE A 384 25.15 -3.07 32.27
N LYS A 385 25.33 -2.98 33.58
CA LYS A 385 25.19 -4.12 34.47
C LYS A 385 23.71 -4.53 34.64
N PRO A 386 23.44 -5.80 34.95
CA PRO A 386 22.10 -6.25 35.30
C PRO A 386 21.48 -5.39 36.41
N GLY A 387 20.24 -4.92 36.18
CA GLY A 387 19.51 -4.08 37.14
C GLY A 387 19.99 -2.65 37.25
N GLU A 388 21.04 -2.23 36.53
CA GLU A 388 21.56 -0.87 36.53
C GLU A 388 20.62 0.10 35.80
N LYS A 389 20.44 1.30 36.39
CA LYS A 389 19.69 2.40 35.79
C LYS A 389 20.67 3.42 35.21
N VAL A 390 20.75 3.49 33.90
CA VAL A 390 21.70 4.35 33.19
C VAL A 390 20.98 5.50 32.49
N GLY A 391 21.45 6.73 32.73
CA GLY A 391 20.98 7.93 32.04
C GLY A 391 21.90 8.30 30.88
N LEU A 392 21.37 8.40 29.66
CA LEU A 392 22.06 8.93 28.48
C LEU A 392 21.85 10.44 28.40
N VAL A 393 22.93 11.20 28.51
CA VAL A 393 22.95 12.67 28.47
C VAL A 393 23.81 13.13 27.29
N GLY A 394 23.50 14.27 26.70
CA GLY A 394 24.27 14.84 25.60
C GLY A 394 23.46 15.82 24.77
N ARG A 395 24.15 16.62 23.97
CA ARG A 395 23.51 17.60 23.08
C ARG A 395 22.59 16.92 22.05
N SER A 396 21.68 17.70 21.42
CA SER A 396 20.91 17.22 20.29
C SER A 396 21.86 16.75 19.18
N GLY A 397 21.58 15.58 18.56
CA GLY A 397 22.46 14.97 17.57
C GLY A 397 23.66 14.20 18.10
N ALA A 398 23.82 14.04 19.43
CA ALA A 398 24.94 13.29 20.02
C ALA A 398 24.88 11.77 19.81
N GLY A 399 23.77 11.21 19.28
CA GLY A 399 23.61 9.77 19.01
C GLY A 399 22.75 8.99 20.01
N LYS A 400 22.11 9.64 21.00
CA LYS A 400 21.29 8.98 22.04
C LYS A 400 20.17 8.11 21.49
N SER A 401 19.30 8.66 20.65
CA SER A 401 18.20 7.93 20.04
C SER A 401 18.70 6.87 19.04
N THR A 402 19.83 7.11 18.38
CA THR A 402 20.48 6.12 17.51
C THR A 402 20.92 4.89 18.31
N LEU A 403 21.52 5.09 19.48
CA LEU A 403 21.94 3.99 20.36
C LEU A 403 20.75 3.11 20.77
N VAL A 404 19.61 3.72 21.10
CA VAL A 404 18.37 3.02 21.42
C VAL A 404 17.83 2.27 20.20
N ASN A 405 17.82 2.90 19.00
CA ASN A 405 17.37 2.26 17.77
C ASN A 405 18.23 1.05 17.39
N LEU A 406 19.54 1.11 17.63
CA LEU A 406 20.45 -0.03 17.44
C LEU A 406 20.17 -1.15 18.44
N LEU A 407 19.90 -0.84 19.71
CA LEU A 407 19.52 -1.83 20.72
C LEU A 407 18.22 -2.55 20.37
N LEU A 408 17.22 -1.82 19.83
CA LEU A 408 15.96 -2.38 19.33
C LEU A 408 16.10 -3.09 17.98
N ARG A 409 17.31 -3.07 17.41
CA ARG A 409 17.60 -3.61 16.08
C ARG A 409 16.63 -3.05 15.01
N PHE A 410 16.41 -1.72 15.04
CA PHE A 410 15.79 -1.01 13.94
C PHE A 410 16.79 -0.74 12.80
N HIS A 411 18.08 -0.86 13.12
CA HIS A 411 19.23 -0.87 12.21
C HIS A 411 20.22 -1.93 12.69
N ASP A 412 20.90 -2.59 11.76
CA ASP A 412 22.04 -3.44 12.07
C ASP A 412 23.30 -2.58 12.18
N VAL A 413 24.22 -2.95 13.08
CA VAL A 413 25.50 -2.27 13.24
C VAL A 413 26.42 -2.57 12.05
N GLU A 414 27.22 -1.60 11.64
CA GLU A 414 28.22 -1.78 10.56
C GLU A 414 29.45 -2.49 11.07
N GLU A 415 29.91 -2.14 12.28
CA GLU A 415 31.02 -2.79 12.96
C GLU A 415 30.69 -3.04 14.42
N GLY A 416 31.34 -4.03 14.99
CA GLY A 416 31.15 -4.42 16.39
C GLY A 416 29.92 -5.31 16.61
N SER A 417 29.45 -5.34 17.85
CA SER A 417 28.27 -6.12 18.24
C SER A 417 27.57 -5.55 19.47
N ILE A 418 26.25 -5.77 19.55
CA ILE A 418 25.44 -5.49 20.74
C ILE A 418 25.00 -6.82 21.34
N LYS A 419 25.22 -7.01 22.61
CA LYS A 419 24.91 -8.26 23.31
C LYS A 419 24.00 -8.00 24.51
N ILE A 420 23.05 -8.92 24.75
CA ILE A 420 22.22 -8.97 25.94
C ILE A 420 22.49 -10.32 26.61
N ASP A 421 22.94 -10.28 27.87
CA ASP A 421 23.40 -11.49 28.61
C ASP A 421 24.35 -12.36 27.77
N GLY A 422 25.31 -11.73 27.07
CA GLY A 422 26.28 -12.39 26.21
C GLY A 422 25.76 -12.88 24.85
N GLN A 423 24.45 -12.79 24.56
CA GLN A 423 23.84 -13.16 23.29
C GLN A 423 23.83 -11.96 22.34
N ASN A 424 24.41 -12.13 21.13
CA ASN A 424 24.41 -11.07 20.11
C ASN A 424 22.99 -10.88 19.57
N ILE A 425 22.48 -9.63 19.60
CA ILE A 425 21.14 -9.30 19.09
C ILE A 425 20.95 -9.56 17.59
N ALA A 426 22.05 -9.62 16.81
CA ALA A 426 22.01 -9.97 15.39
C ALA A 426 21.76 -11.48 15.13
N ASP A 427 21.91 -12.33 16.14
CA ASP A 427 21.74 -13.79 16.06
C ASP A 427 20.41 -14.29 16.64
N VAL A 428 19.60 -13.38 17.18
CA VAL A 428 18.26 -13.70 17.72
C VAL A 428 17.15 -13.14 16.85
N THR A 429 15.93 -13.65 17.03
CA THR A 429 14.77 -13.13 16.30
C THR A 429 14.41 -11.73 16.79
N GLN A 430 14.05 -10.82 15.88
CA GLN A 430 13.66 -9.44 16.19
C GLN A 430 12.46 -9.40 17.14
N ASP A 431 11.50 -10.28 16.96
CA ASP A 431 10.29 -10.36 17.79
C ASP A 431 10.64 -10.77 19.23
N SER A 432 11.53 -11.76 19.42
CA SER A 432 11.96 -12.16 20.75
C SER A 432 12.76 -11.04 21.44
N LEU A 433 13.66 -10.36 20.73
CA LEU A 433 14.40 -9.21 21.22
C LEU A 433 13.47 -8.08 21.71
N ARG A 434 12.57 -7.64 20.83
CA ARG A 434 11.65 -6.54 21.13
C ARG A 434 10.62 -6.92 22.20
N SER A 435 10.29 -8.21 22.35
CA SER A 435 9.43 -8.68 23.44
C SER A 435 10.06 -8.47 24.83
N LYS A 436 11.39 -8.52 24.93
CA LYS A 436 12.15 -8.36 26.18
C LYS A 436 12.51 -6.92 26.51
N ILE A 437 12.16 -5.97 25.66
CA ILE A 437 12.43 -4.53 25.87
C ILE A 437 11.11 -3.78 25.95
N GLY A 438 10.83 -3.14 27.08
CA GLY A 438 9.75 -2.16 27.22
C GLY A 438 10.27 -0.79 26.78
N MET A 439 9.51 -0.02 26.03
CA MET A 439 9.89 1.33 25.63
C MET A 439 8.77 2.32 25.86
N VAL A 440 9.06 3.39 26.59
CA VAL A 440 8.21 4.59 26.67
C VAL A 440 8.81 5.64 25.74
N THR A 441 8.11 6.00 24.67
CA THR A 441 8.56 6.95 23.66
C THR A 441 8.15 8.38 24.01
N GLN A 442 8.89 9.37 23.51
CA GLN A 442 8.56 10.79 23.61
C GLN A 442 7.18 11.09 23.00
N ASP A 443 6.96 10.62 21.76
CA ASP A 443 5.66 10.68 21.08
C ASP A 443 4.82 9.46 21.45
N THR A 444 3.82 9.68 22.30
CA THR A 444 2.87 8.66 22.73
C THR A 444 1.75 8.49 21.71
N SER A 445 2.03 7.86 20.57
CA SER A 445 1.01 7.52 19.60
C SER A 445 0.14 6.35 20.07
N LEU A 446 -1.16 6.51 19.96
CA LEU A 446 -2.14 5.47 20.23
C LEU A 446 -2.74 4.97 18.90
N LEU A 447 -3.01 3.69 18.86
CA LEU A 447 -3.70 3.07 17.72
C LEU A 447 -5.17 3.53 17.70
N HIS A 448 -5.75 3.69 16.51
CA HIS A 448 -7.17 4.01 16.34
C HIS A 448 -8.03 2.79 16.68
N ARG A 449 -8.11 2.48 17.95
CA ARG A 449 -8.83 1.33 18.54
C ARG A 449 -9.36 1.74 19.91
N SER A 450 -10.01 0.81 20.62
CA SER A 450 -10.44 1.05 21.99
C SER A 450 -9.25 1.34 22.92
N ILE A 451 -9.50 1.98 24.06
CA ILE A 451 -8.49 2.16 25.13
C ILE A 451 -7.98 0.78 25.57
N ARG A 452 -8.88 -0.18 25.74
CA ARG A 452 -8.57 -1.58 26.07
C ARG A 452 -7.56 -2.19 25.11
N ASP A 453 -7.85 -2.15 23.81
CA ASP A 453 -6.95 -2.71 22.79
C ASP A 453 -5.59 -2.01 22.76
N ASN A 454 -5.56 -0.71 23.04
CA ASN A 454 -4.31 0.04 23.14
C ASN A 454 -3.44 -0.45 24.30
N ILE A 455 -4.02 -0.76 25.45
CA ILE A 455 -3.28 -1.24 26.61
C ILE A 455 -2.89 -2.70 26.44
N LEU A 456 -3.82 -3.56 26.00
CA LEU A 456 -3.58 -4.98 25.73
C LEU A 456 -2.55 -5.21 24.61
N TYR A 457 -2.21 -4.18 23.83
CA TYR A 457 -1.15 -4.29 22.84
C TYR A 457 0.22 -4.61 23.45
N GLY A 458 0.43 -4.28 24.74
CA GLY A 458 1.61 -4.68 25.52
C GLY A 458 1.67 -6.17 25.81
N ASN A 459 0.52 -6.77 26.14
CA ASN A 459 0.34 -8.21 26.36
C ASN A 459 -1.08 -8.62 25.96
N PRO A 460 -1.28 -9.15 24.74
CA PRO A 460 -2.62 -9.52 24.25
C PRO A 460 -3.29 -10.64 25.04
N THR A 461 -2.55 -11.40 25.84
CA THR A 461 -3.07 -12.54 26.64
C THR A 461 -3.32 -12.18 28.10
N ALA A 462 -3.10 -10.91 28.48
CA ALA A 462 -3.30 -10.44 29.84
C ALA A 462 -4.76 -10.54 30.27
N SER A 463 -4.97 -10.87 31.55
CA SER A 463 -6.28 -10.90 32.18
C SER A 463 -6.81 -9.48 32.46
N GLU A 464 -8.11 -9.38 32.71
CA GLU A 464 -8.73 -8.11 33.11
C GLU A 464 -8.15 -7.57 34.41
N GLU A 465 -7.78 -8.43 35.36
CA GLU A 465 -7.16 -8.04 36.62
C GLU A 465 -5.76 -7.43 36.40
N GLU A 466 -4.97 -8.00 35.49
CA GLU A 466 -3.65 -7.47 35.11
C GLU A 466 -3.77 -6.13 34.40
N LEU A 467 -4.75 -5.98 33.48
CA LEU A 467 -5.05 -4.73 32.82
C LEU A 467 -5.42 -3.63 33.82
N LEU A 468 -6.34 -3.91 34.76
CA LEU A 468 -6.75 -2.98 35.80
C LEU A 468 -5.60 -2.62 36.74
N LYS A 469 -4.75 -3.59 37.09
CA LYS A 469 -3.55 -3.35 37.91
C LYS A 469 -2.60 -2.39 37.19
N ALA A 470 -2.25 -2.65 35.93
CA ALA A 470 -1.35 -1.81 35.13
C ALA A 470 -1.90 -0.38 34.95
N THR A 471 -3.21 -0.22 34.75
CA THR A 471 -3.82 1.10 34.60
C THR A 471 -3.90 1.89 35.92
N LYS A 472 -4.10 1.22 37.04
CA LYS A 472 -4.03 1.85 38.39
C LYS A 472 -2.62 2.30 38.71
N GLN A 473 -1.62 1.46 38.45
CA GLN A 473 -0.19 1.82 38.64
C GLN A 473 0.24 2.98 37.74
N ALA A 474 -0.35 3.12 36.55
CA ALA A 474 -0.10 4.26 35.65
C ALA A 474 -1.00 5.49 35.94
N HIS A 475 -1.77 5.49 37.02
CA HIS A 475 -2.74 6.54 37.36
C HIS A 475 -3.69 6.85 36.18
N ALA A 476 -4.03 5.83 35.37
CA ALA A 476 -4.86 5.95 34.18
C ALA A 476 -6.31 5.52 34.43
N HIS A 477 -6.57 4.63 35.37
CA HIS A 477 -7.86 4.00 35.60
C HIS A 477 -8.99 5.02 35.82
N GLU A 478 -8.81 5.97 36.70
CA GLU A 478 -9.84 6.94 37.09
C GLU A 478 -10.35 7.78 35.92
N PHE A 479 -9.43 8.34 35.12
CA PHE A 479 -9.88 9.13 33.97
C PHE A 479 -10.44 8.26 32.86
N ILE A 480 -9.93 7.01 32.67
CA ILE A 480 -10.46 6.09 31.66
C ILE A 480 -11.96 5.83 31.91
N GLU A 481 -12.36 5.57 33.15
CA GLU A 481 -13.76 5.30 33.51
C GLU A 481 -14.70 6.45 33.15
N THR A 482 -14.22 7.68 33.12
CA THR A 482 -15.01 8.87 32.78
C THR A 482 -15.12 9.14 31.29
N LEU A 483 -14.36 8.42 30.44
CA LEU A 483 -14.34 8.65 29.01
C LEU A 483 -15.63 8.16 28.35
N THR A 484 -16.13 8.95 27.41
CA THR A 484 -17.22 8.54 26.52
C THR A 484 -16.88 9.03 25.12
N ASP A 485 -16.93 8.14 24.13
CA ASP A 485 -16.67 8.50 22.74
C ASP A 485 -17.97 9.00 22.04
N PRO A 486 -17.88 9.62 20.85
CA PRO A 486 -19.03 10.10 20.10
C PRO A 486 -20.01 9.00 19.67
N PHE A 487 -19.63 7.73 19.76
CA PHE A 487 -20.46 6.58 19.41
C PHE A 487 -21.20 6.00 20.63
N GLY A 488 -20.94 6.53 21.86
CA GLY A 488 -21.55 6.10 23.10
C GLY A 488 -20.82 4.96 23.81
N ASN A 489 -19.61 4.56 23.36
CA ASN A 489 -18.80 3.61 24.11
C ASN A 489 -18.15 4.31 25.31
N VAL A 490 -18.09 3.62 26.46
CA VAL A 490 -17.69 4.19 27.75
C VAL A 490 -16.42 3.52 28.26
N GLY A 491 -15.60 4.26 28.97
CA GLY A 491 -14.44 3.74 29.71
C GLY A 491 -13.41 3.07 28.80
N TYR A 492 -13.06 1.83 29.12
CA TYR A 492 -12.07 1.05 28.37
C TYR A 492 -12.48 0.73 26.93
N ASP A 493 -13.76 0.73 26.62
CA ASP A 493 -14.29 0.43 25.27
C ASP A 493 -14.38 1.69 24.40
N ALA A 494 -14.14 2.89 24.98
CA ALA A 494 -14.10 4.13 24.22
C ALA A 494 -13.00 4.09 23.15
N GLN A 495 -13.36 4.50 21.92
CA GLN A 495 -12.44 4.50 20.78
C GLN A 495 -11.51 5.72 20.81
N VAL A 496 -10.26 5.53 20.47
CA VAL A 496 -9.24 6.59 20.29
C VAL A 496 -9.02 6.85 18.80
N GLY A 497 -8.79 8.11 18.42
CA GLY A 497 -8.46 8.46 17.03
C GLY A 497 -9.16 9.74 16.58
N GLU A 498 -9.11 10.05 15.26
CA GLU A 498 -9.66 11.30 14.69
C GLU A 498 -11.16 11.49 14.97
N ARG A 499 -11.92 10.40 15.10
CA ARG A 499 -13.36 10.40 15.41
C ARG A 499 -13.67 9.85 16.80
N GLY A 500 -12.65 9.60 17.62
CA GLY A 500 -12.78 9.05 18.96
C GLY A 500 -12.62 10.11 20.04
N VAL A 501 -12.30 9.65 21.25
CA VAL A 501 -12.03 10.51 22.39
C VAL A 501 -10.77 11.34 22.16
N LYS A 502 -10.85 12.64 22.44
CA LYS A 502 -9.70 13.54 22.44
C LYS A 502 -9.00 13.44 23.81
N LEU A 503 -7.87 12.80 23.84
CA LEU A 503 -7.04 12.66 25.04
C LEU A 503 -6.02 13.80 25.13
N SER A 504 -5.76 14.30 26.36
CA SER A 504 -4.65 15.21 26.63
C SER A 504 -3.29 14.49 26.42
N GLY A 505 -2.20 15.25 26.32
CA GLY A 505 -0.85 14.69 26.25
C GLY A 505 -0.55 13.75 27.41
N GLY A 506 -0.86 14.16 28.64
CA GLY A 506 -0.67 13.35 29.85
C GLY A 506 -1.55 12.11 29.92
N GLN A 507 -2.78 12.18 29.41
CA GLN A 507 -3.67 11.00 29.33
C GLN A 507 -3.11 9.97 28.34
N ARG A 508 -2.66 10.41 27.16
CA ARG A 508 -2.00 9.51 26.19
C ARG A 508 -0.77 8.86 26.77
N GLN A 509 0.05 9.61 27.49
CA GLN A 509 1.27 9.12 28.10
C GLN A 509 0.98 8.07 29.19
N ARG A 510 -0.01 8.28 30.07
CA ARG A 510 -0.41 7.30 31.08
C ARG A 510 -0.95 6.01 30.47
N ILE A 511 -1.68 6.08 29.36
CA ILE A 511 -2.09 4.88 28.60
C ILE A 511 -0.86 4.17 28.00
N ALA A 512 0.12 4.90 27.46
CA ALA A 512 1.35 4.31 26.96
C ALA A 512 2.19 3.65 28.06
N ILE A 513 2.27 4.26 29.25
CA ILE A 513 2.92 3.67 30.42
C ILE A 513 2.18 2.41 30.87
N SER A 514 0.82 2.41 30.91
CA SER A 514 0.02 1.22 31.22
C SER A 514 0.34 0.06 30.29
N ARG A 515 0.53 0.34 28.99
CA ARG A 515 0.95 -0.65 27.97
C ARG A 515 2.30 -1.28 28.30
N VAL A 516 3.27 -0.47 28.75
CA VAL A 516 4.63 -0.94 29.07
C VAL A 516 4.65 -1.68 30.42
N LEU A 517 3.87 -1.23 31.42
CA LEU A 517 3.66 -1.96 32.67
C LEU A 517 3.06 -3.35 32.43
N LEU A 518 2.04 -3.43 31.58
CA LEU A 518 1.39 -4.69 31.25
C LEU A 518 2.31 -5.65 30.47
N LYS A 519 3.25 -5.10 29.68
CA LYS A 519 4.26 -5.90 28.97
C LYS A 519 5.26 -6.54 29.92
N ASP A 520 5.58 -5.89 31.02
CA ASP A 520 6.50 -6.32 32.09
C ASP A 520 7.85 -6.88 31.59
N ALA A 521 8.47 -6.18 30.64
CA ALA A 521 9.75 -6.58 30.07
C ALA A 521 10.91 -6.35 31.05
N PRO A 522 11.96 -7.22 31.06
CA PRO A 522 13.12 -7.10 31.98
C PRO A 522 14.04 -5.93 31.64
N LEU A 523 14.05 -5.46 30.39
CA LEU A 523 14.81 -4.30 29.94
C LEU A 523 13.85 -3.15 29.64
N LEU A 524 14.22 -1.94 30.08
CA LEU A 524 13.38 -0.75 29.91
C LEU A 524 14.15 0.37 29.23
N VAL A 525 13.54 0.99 28.25
CA VAL A 525 14.03 2.21 27.59
C VAL A 525 13.02 3.33 27.82
N LEU A 526 13.50 4.46 28.32
CA LEU A 526 12.71 5.67 28.55
C LEU A 526 13.26 6.79 27.67
N ASP A 527 12.43 7.30 26.73
CA ASP A 527 12.79 8.41 25.86
C ASP A 527 11.91 9.62 26.23
N GLU A 528 12.48 10.58 26.96
CA GLU A 528 11.88 11.87 27.35
C GLU A 528 10.40 11.80 27.81
N ALA A 529 10.11 10.92 28.75
CA ALA A 529 8.73 10.54 29.11
C ALA A 529 7.90 11.65 29.80
N THR A 530 8.33 12.92 29.91
CA THR A 530 7.63 13.94 30.74
C THR A 530 7.57 15.35 30.13
N SER A 531 7.81 15.59 28.85
CA SER A 531 7.80 16.95 28.28
C SER A 531 6.40 17.58 28.24
N ALA A 532 6.25 18.83 28.74
CA ALA A 532 5.07 19.72 28.62
C ALA A 532 3.77 19.28 29.35
N LEU A 533 3.84 18.95 30.63
CA LEU A 533 2.69 18.54 31.46
C LEU A 533 2.50 19.46 32.68
N ASP A 534 1.25 19.54 33.16
CA ASP A 534 0.92 20.20 34.44
C ASP A 534 1.59 19.48 35.61
N SER A 535 1.96 20.23 36.65
CA SER A 535 2.77 19.74 37.78
C SER A 535 2.19 18.51 38.51
N GLU A 536 0.85 18.42 38.64
CA GLU A 536 0.20 17.27 39.31
C GLU A 536 0.25 16.01 38.44
N VAL A 537 0.04 16.17 37.12
CA VAL A 537 0.14 15.07 36.16
C VAL A 537 1.58 14.59 36.03
N GLU A 538 2.55 15.49 36.12
CA GLU A 538 3.98 15.16 36.11
C GLU A 538 4.37 14.30 37.30
N ALA A 539 3.89 14.63 38.51
CA ALA A 539 4.16 13.84 39.73
C ALA A 539 3.61 12.40 39.60
N ALA A 540 2.37 12.24 39.13
CA ALA A 540 1.77 10.92 38.93
C ALA A 540 2.51 10.08 37.87
N ILE A 541 2.97 10.70 36.79
CA ILE A 541 3.76 10.02 35.74
C ILE A 541 5.12 9.61 36.31
N GLN A 542 5.77 10.48 37.12
CA GLN A 542 7.06 10.18 37.73
C GLN A 542 6.94 8.99 38.69
N GLU A 543 5.88 8.92 39.50
CA GLU A 543 5.61 7.79 40.39
C GLU A 543 5.42 6.49 39.59
N SER A 544 4.63 6.52 38.52
CA SER A 544 4.43 5.39 37.61
C SER A 544 5.72 4.91 36.94
N LEU A 545 6.60 5.85 36.55
CA LEU A 545 7.93 5.53 36.00
C LEU A 545 8.84 4.89 37.03
N ASN A 546 8.78 5.36 38.29
CA ASN A 546 9.57 4.78 39.39
C ASN A 546 9.18 3.33 39.67
N GLU A 547 7.88 3.04 39.68
CA GLU A 547 7.38 1.67 39.80
C GLU A 547 7.83 0.81 38.61
N LEU A 548 7.71 1.34 37.37
CA LEU A 548 8.13 0.65 36.16
C LEU A 548 9.61 0.27 36.13
N MET A 549 10.49 1.11 36.71
CA MET A 549 11.94 0.89 36.76
C MET A 549 12.39 -0.12 37.82
N GLN A 550 11.53 -0.53 38.75
CA GLN A 550 11.94 -1.41 39.84
C GLN A 550 12.36 -2.79 39.35
N GLY A 551 13.56 -3.23 39.76
CA GLY A 551 14.07 -4.57 39.42
C GLY A 551 14.46 -4.78 37.95
N LYS A 552 14.53 -3.73 37.15
CA LYS A 552 14.84 -3.81 35.71
C LYS A 552 16.14 -3.12 35.36
N THR A 553 16.78 -3.53 34.27
CA THR A 553 17.86 -2.77 33.66
C THR A 553 17.25 -1.65 32.83
N VAL A 554 17.65 -0.41 33.07
CA VAL A 554 17.04 0.79 32.52
C VAL A 554 18.04 1.62 31.72
N ILE A 555 17.64 2.04 30.52
CA ILE A 555 18.31 3.08 29.73
C ILE A 555 17.34 4.24 29.63
N ALA A 556 17.65 5.39 30.18
CA ALA A 556 16.84 6.59 30.09
C ALA A 556 17.55 7.68 29.28
N ILE A 557 16.93 8.20 28.23
CA ILE A 557 17.37 9.42 27.56
C ILE A 557 16.90 10.57 28.46
N ALA A 558 17.83 11.15 29.17
CA ALA A 558 17.53 12.11 30.23
C ALA A 558 17.59 13.55 29.72
N HIS A 559 16.44 14.20 29.69
CA HIS A 559 16.29 15.63 29.39
C HIS A 559 15.82 16.45 30.61
N ARG A 560 15.38 15.79 31.68
CA ARG A 560 14.92 16.45 32.92
C ARG A 560 15.76 16.06 34.16
N LEU A 561 15.91 17.02 35.01
CA LEU A 561 16.66 16.89 36.26
C LEU A 561 16.12 15.78 37.18
N SER A 562 14.78 15.63 37.25
CA SER A 562 14.11 14.63 38.06
C SER A 562 14.41 13.19 37.60
N THR A 563 14.55 12.97 36.30
CA THR A 563 14.92 11.67 35.74
C THR A 563 16.42 11.38 36.00
N ILE A 564 17.27 12.38 35.81
CA ILE A 564 18.73 12.25 36.02
C ILE A 564 19.06 11.87 37.47
N ALA A 565 18.36 12.47 38.46
CA ALA A 565 18.60 12.24 39.88
C ALA A 565 18.32 10.80 40.34
N GLN A 566 17.60 10.00 39.55
CA GLN A 566 17.24 8.61 39.90
C GLN A 566 18.13 7.55 39.23
N MET A 567 19.07 7.97 38.37
CA MET A 567 19.98 7.07 37.68
C MET A 567 21.19 6.72 38.53
N ASP A 568 21.57 5.43 38.49
CA ASP A 568 22.76 4.95 39.21
C ASP A 568 24.04 5.49 38.54
N ARG A 569 24.03 5.59 37.20
CA ARG A 569 25.14 6.11 36.41
C ARG A 569 24.62 6.92 35.21
N LEU A 570 25.34 7.97 34.87
CA LEU A 570 25.11 8.80 33.70
C LEU A 570 26.23 8.57 32.68
N ILE A 571 25.87 8.56 31.44
CA ILE A 571 26.75 8.43 30.29
C ILE A 571 26.55 9.64 29.39
N VAL A 572 27.62 10.43 29.24
CA VAL A 572 27.60 11.62 28.38
C VAL A 572 28.09 11.26 26.99
N LEU A 573 27.22 11.44 26.04
CA LEU A 573 27.52 11.24 24.61
C LEU A 573 27.81 12.59 23.95
N ASP A 574 28.90 12.66 23.20
CA ASP A 574 29.19 13.76 22.27
C ASP A 574 29.71 13.20 20.94
N LYS A 575 29.10 13.61 19.85
CA LYS A 575 29.46 13.18 18.47
C LYS A 575 29.66 11.68 18.34
N GLY A 576 28.77 10.89 18.93
CA GLY A 576 28.77 9.43 18.81
C GLY A 576 29.76 8.68 19.72
N ASN A 577 30.44 9.36 20.62
CA ASN A 577 31.39 8.79 21.57
C ASN A 577 30.94 8.99 23.02
N VAL A 578 31.30 8.05 23.89
CA VAL A 578 31.20 8.24 25.33
C VAL A 578 32.36 9.14 25.79
N VAL A 579 32.05 10.34 26.27
CA VAL A 579 33.08 11.32 26.70
C VAL A 579 33.23 11.41 28.22
N GLU A 580 32.14 11.19 28.97
CA GLU A 580 32.12 11.17 30.41
C GLU A 580 31.18 10.08 30.92
N GLN A 581 31.48 9.47 32.04
CA GLN A 581 30.60 8.56 32.76
C GLN A 581 30.83 8.60 34.24
N GLY A 582 29.76 8.50 35.02
CA GLY A 582 29.83 8.53 36.48
C GLY A 582 28.49 8.85 37.15
N SER A 583 28.43 8.95 38.44
CA SER A 583 27.26 9.44 39.15
C SER A 583 27.03 10.94 38.91
N HIS A 584 25.84 11.43 39.20
CA HIS A 584 25.53 12.86 39.12
C HIS A 584 26.54 13.74 39.88
N GLN A 585 26.90 13.35 41.10
CA GLN A 585 27.82 14.10 41.94
C GLN A 585 29.24 14.12 41.39
N GLU A 586 29.71 12.98 40.88
CA GLU A 586 31.06 12.87 40.29
C GLU A 586 31.18 13.73 39.04
N LEU A 587 30.16 13.70 38.14
CA LEU A 587 30.17 14.46 36.90
C LEU A 587 30.03 15.98 37.11
N ILE A 588 29.28 16.42 38.11
CA ILE A 588 29.25 17.84 38.53
C ILE A 588 30.61 18.28 39.03
N ALA A 589 31.25 17.48 39.91
CA ALA A 589 32.57 17.78 40.45
C ALA A 589 33.67 17.80 39.38
N HIS A 590 33.53 17.01 38.31
CA HIS A 590 34.47 16.96 37.18
C HIS A 590 34.44 18.24 36.32
N ASN A 591 33.38 19.04 36.41
CA ASN A 591 33.21 20.33 35.72
C ASN A 591 33.33 20.23 34.17
N GLY A 592 32.93 19.11 33.62
CA GLY A 592 32.99 18.77 32.20
C GLY A 592 31.74 19.17 31.39
N ILE A 593 31.47 18.44 30.32
CA ILE A 593 30.31 18.69 29.44
C ILE A 593 28.99 18.51 30.19
N TYR A 594 28.92 17.50 31.09
CA TYR A 594 27.73 17.28 31.92
C TYR A 594 27.44 18.49 32.82
N ALA A 595 28.44 18.99 33.51
CA ALA A 595 28.29 20.13 34.42
C ALA A 595 27.83 21.40 33.67
N GLN A 596 28.33 21.62 32.43
CA GLN A 596 27.88 22.72 31.57
C GLN A 596 26.41 22.54 31.15
N LEU A 597 25.99 21.34 30.73
CA LEU A 597 24.59 21.06 30.36
C LEU A 597 23.65 21.23 31.56
N TRP A 598 24.08 20.79 32.72
CA TRP A 598 23.35 20.95 33.99
C TRP A 598 23.18 22.43 34.36
N ALA A 599 24.26 23.23 34.33
CA ALA A 599 24.22 24.65 34.61
C ALA A 599 23.28 25.43 33.67
N HIS A 600 23.24 25.07 32.38
CA HIS A 600 22.30 25.65 31.45
C HIS A 600 20.83 25.31 31.74
N GLN A 601 20.55 24.13 32.28
CA GLN A 601 19.17 23.75 32.63
C GLN A 601 18.73 24.34 33.99
N THR A 602 19.63 24.50 34.93
CA THR A 602 19.36 25.09 36.26
C THR A 602 19.51 26.60 36.29
N GLY A 603 20.39 27.18 35.46
CA GLY A 603 20.67 28.61 35.40
C GLY A 603 19.50 29.48 34.92
N GLY A 604 18.53 28.93 34.21
CA GLY A 604 17.28 29.63 33.89
C GLY A 604 16.35 29.84 35.10
N PHE A 605 16.55 29.09 36.19
CA PHE A 605 15.79 29.24 37.45
C PHE A 605 16.52 30.04 38.52
N LEU A 606 17.86 30.16 38.44
CA LEU A 606 18.67 30.86 39.44
C LEU A 606 19.20 32.23 38.99
N GLY A 607 18.98 32.61 37.73
CA GLY A 607 19.46 33.88 37.18
C GLY A 607 18.73 35.12 37.72
N GLU A 608 17.56 34.99 38.31
CA GLU A 608 16.81 36.11 38.91
C GLU A 608 17.17 36.37 40.39
N GLU A 609 17.79 35.43 41.10
CA GLU A 609 18.18 35.67 42.53
C GLU A 609 19.58 36.27 42.72
N LEU A 610 20.48 36.15 41.75
CA LEU A 610 21.83 36.71 41.86
C LEU A 610 21.94 38.18 41.42
N ASP A 611 21.09 38.66 40.53
CA ASP A 611 21.05 40.07 40.14
C ASP A 611 20.39 40.98 41.18
N ASN A 612 19.56 40.41 42.08
CA ASN A 612 18.97 41.18 43.19
C ASN A 612 19.86 41.30 44.43
N GLN A 613 20.98 40.59 44.51
CA GLN A 613 21.96 40.73 45.61
C GLN A 613 23.15 41.64 45.27
N GLN A 614 23.30 42.04 44.00
CA GLN A 614 24.33 43.05 43.61
C GLN A 614 23.79 44.47 43.41
N ALA A 615 22.48 44.66 43.60
CA ALA A 615 21.82 45.98 43.48
C ALA A 615 21.26 46.53 44.80
N SER A 616 21.71 46.01 45.96
CA SER A 616 21.40 46.56 47.29
C SER A 616 22.64 47.07 48.01
#